data_057e6fb1f3fef6e0920c01144fe068a1
#
_entry.id   057e6fb1f3fef6e0920c01144fe068a1
#
_cell.length_a   1.000
_cell.length_b   1.000
_cell.length_c   1.000
_cell.angle_alpha   90.00
_cell.angle_beta   90.00
_cell.angle_gamma   90.00
#
_symmetry.space_group_name_H-M   'P 1'
#
loop_
_entity.id
_entity.type
_entity.pdbx_description
1 polymer ?
#
loop_
_entity_poly.entity_id
_entity_poly.type
_entity_poly.pdbx_seq_one_letter_code
_entity_poly.pdbx_strand_id
1 'polypeptide(L)'
;DDNELRVTVTPGAAGQPPKLEGADYYTVANEARTVAPGGKTTLVLERPVNGMTLRLHGDIPADAQPWTDRIGIDDPAHYAAWTFKRMLEARGVKVTGKVRVFHRPVGYYDQPRENGPKSLDAPFGYRPFAELTPPPLAEDMVTINKVSQNLHAQVLFRRLGDLQGTG
;
A
#
# COMPACT_ATOMS: atom_id res chain seq x y z
N ASP A 1 -5.37 -3.89 -0.39
CA ASP A 1 -4.79 -5.20 -0.61
C ASP A 1 -3.50 -5.04 -1.43
N ASP A 2 -2.56 -5.95 -1.28
CA ASP A 2 -1.36 -6.09 -2.11
C ASP A 2 -0.42 -4.88 -2.20
N ASN A 3 -0.41 -4.02 -1.18
CA ASN A 3 0.38 -2.79 -1.13
C ASN A 3 0.08 -1.82 -2.28
N GLU A 4 -1.14 -1.77 -2.71
CA GLU A 4 -1.63 -0.86 -3.75
C GLU A 4 -2.73 0.06 -3.20
N LEU A 5 -2.75 1.28 -3.68
CA LEU A 5 -3.87 2.20 -3.56
C LEU A 5 -4.65 2.22 -4.86
N ARG A 6 -5.96 2.06 -4.74
CA ARG A 6 -6.85 2.33 -5.86
C ARG A 6 -7.18 3.82 -5.88
N VAL A 7 -6.92 4.47 -7.00
CA VAL A 7 -7.28 5.86 -7.24
C VAL A 7 -8.38 5.94 -8.28
N THR A 8 -9.26 6.90 -8.12
CA THR A 8 -10.36 7.16 -9.07
C THR A 8 -10.31 8.62 -9.48
N VAL A 9 -10.34 8.86 -10.78
CA VAL A 9 -10.40 10.20 -11.36
C VAL A 9 -11.75 10.39 -12.02
N THR A 10 -12.54 11.31 -11.49
CA THR A 10 -13.87 11.65 -12.00
C THR A 10 -13.79 12.95 -12.76
N PRO A 11 -14.28 13.01 -14.02
CA PRO A 11 -14.29 14.25 -14.79
C PRO A 11 -15.13 15.33 -14.09
N GLY A 12 -14.68 16.58 -14.21
CA GLY A 12 -15.43 17.76 -13.79
C GLY A 12 -16.21 18.38 -14.94
N ALA A 13 -16.53 19.66 -14.84
CA ALA A 13 -17.00 20.45 -15.98
C ALA A 13 -15.83 20.71 -16.95
N ALA A 14 -16.11 20.81 -18.25
CA ALA A 14 -15.09 21.12 -19.24
C ALA A 14 -14.33 22.42 -18.89
N GLY A 15 -13.01 22.36 -18.95
CA GLY A 15 -12.11 23.44 -18.54
C GLY A 15 -11.74 23.41 -17.03
N GLN A 16 -12.34 22.57 -16.22
CA GLN A 16 -12.01 22.40 -14.81
C GLN A 16 -11.12 21.16 -14.59
N PRO A 17 -10.28 21.13 -13.54
CA PRO A 17 -9.54 19.93 -13.19
C PRO A 17 -10.49 18.79 -12.79
N PRO A 18 -10.21 17.55 -13.15
CA PRO A 18 -10.96 16.40 -12.66
C PRO A 18 -10.70 16.20 -11.16
N LYS A 19 -11.64 15.53 -10.48
CA LYS A 19 -11.49 15.14 -9.07
C LYS A 19 -10.73 13.82 -8.96
N LEU A 20 -9.68 13.79 -8.15
CA LEU A 20 -8.96 12.57 -7.80
C LEU A 20 -9.28 12.14 -6.36
N GLU A 21 -9.63 10.88 -6.18
CA GLU A 21 -9.95 10.26 -4.88
C GLU A 21 -9.11 9.00 -4.66
N GLY A 22 -8.92 8.60 -3.40
CA GLY A 22 -8.18 7.39 -3.03
C GLY A 22 -6.67 7.58 -2.85
N ALA A 23 -6.17 8.81 -2.99
CA ALA A 23 -4.74 9.13 -2.89
C ALA A 23 -4.34 9.90 -1.61
N ASP A 24 -5.15 9.84 -0.55
CA ASP A 24 -4.97 10.65 0.66
C ASP A 24 -3.62 10.46 1.38
N TYR A 25 -2.96 9.36 1.10
CA TYR A 25 -1.62 9.07 1.62
C TYR A 25 -0.53 9.91 0.95
N TYR A 26 -0.77 10.34 -0.26
CA TYR A 26 0.17 11.11 -1.08
C TYR A 26 -0.25 12.57 -1.19
N THR A 27 0.70 13.43 -1.47
CA THR A 27 0.42 14.78 -1.98
C THR A 27 0.14 14.68 -3.46
N VAL A 28 -0.95 15.30 -3.93
CA VAL A 28 -1.35 15.23 -5.35
C VAL A 28 -1.04 16.56 -6.05
N ALA A 29 -0.23 16.48 -7.10
CA ALA A 29 -0.08 17.54 -8.11
C ALA A 29 -1.04 17.21 -9.26
N ASN A 30 -2.23 17.79 -9.24
CA ASN A 30 -3.24 17.58 -10.27
C ASN A 30 -3.10 18.62 -11.38
N GLU A 31 -2.49 18.21 -12.48
CA GLU A 31 -2.31 19.01 -13.71
C GLU A 31 -3.24 18.54 -14.85
N ALA A 32 -4.11 17.58 -14.56
CA ALA A 32 -5.05 17.04 -15.53
C ALA A 32 -6.18 18.03 -15.85
N ARG A 33 -6.81 17.87 -17.00
CA ARG A 33 -7.88 18.73 -17.46
C ARG A 33 -9.11 17.91 -17.86
N THR A 34 -10.28 18.42 -17.52
CA THR A 34 -11.51 17.93 -18.11
C THR A 34 -11.74 18.66 -19.43
N VAL A 35 -11.81 17.91 -20.51
CA VAL A 35 -12.03 18.45 -21.86
C VAL A 35 -13.47 18.27 -22.32
N ALA A 36 -13.81 18.85 -23.49
CA ALA A 36 -15.14 18.70 -24.07
C ALA A 36 -15.50 17.21 -24.30
N PRO A 37 -16.83 16.89 -24.32
CA PRO A 37 -17.28 15.52 -24.56
C PRO A 37 -16.80 14.94 -25.89
N GLY A 38 -16.74 13.60 -25.98
CA GLY A 38 -16.45 12.83 -27.19
C GLY A 38 -14.97 12.59 -27.48
N GLY A 39 -14.06 13.03 -26.64
CA GLY A 39 -12.61 12.77 -26.74
C GLY A 39 -12.19 11.41 -26.17
N LYS A 40 -10.88 11.17 -26.17
CA LYS A 40 -10.27 10.01 -25.51
C LYS A 40 -9.63 10.43 -24.19
N THR A 41 -9.74 9.57 -23.18
CA THR A 41 -8.99 9.73 -21.93
C THR A 41 -7.51 9.46 -22.18
N THR A 42 -6.66 10.42 -21.79
CA THR A 42 -5.19 10.34 -21.92
C THR A 42 -4.50 10.56 -20.56
N LEU A 43 -5.21 10.27 -19.47
CA LEU A 43 -4.69 10.45 -18.13
C LEU A 43 -3.45 9.57 -17.88
N VAL A 44 -2.46 10.17 -17.25
CA VAL A 44 -1.26 9.51 -16.76
C VAL A 44 -1.10 9.87 -15.29
N LEU A 45 -0.88 8.87 -14.48
CA LEU A 45 -0.59 9.02 -13.06
C LEU A 45 0.81 8.48 -12.79
N GLU A 46 1.69 9.32 -12.30
CA GLU A 46 3.07 8.98 -12.07
C GLU A 46 3.57 9.43 -10.70
N ARG A 47 4.58 8.75 -10.19
CA ARG A 47 5.22 9.08 -8.95
C ARG A 47 6.71 8.71 -9.04
N PRO A 48 7.63 9.59 -8.63
CA PRO A 48 9.03 9.22 -8.46
C PRO A 48 9.18 8.09 -7.44
N VAL A 49 10.14 7.21 -7.65
CA VAL A 49 10.49 6.15 -6.68
C VAL A 49 10.79 6.76 -5.31
N ASN A 50 10.22 6.21 -4.27
CA ASN A 50 10.26 6.75 -2.90
C ASN A 50 9.70 8.18 -2.74
N GLY A 51 9.03 8.69 -3.76
CA GLY A 51 8.40 10.01 -3.72
C GLY A 51 7.03 9.97 -3.03
N MET A 52 6.67 11.06 -2.36
CA MET A 52 5.38 11.23 -1.72
C MET A 52 4.43 12.14 -2.52
N THR A 53 4.80 12.51 -3.74
CA THR A 53 3.97 13.33 -4.62
C THR A 53 3.53 12.52 -5.83
N LEU A 54 2.23 12.39 -6.00
CA LEU A 54 1.60 11.87 -7.21
C LEU A 54 1.36 13.01 -8.18
N ARG A 55 1.76 12.84 -9.41
CA ARG A 55 1.46 13.76 -10.50
C ARG A 55 0.42 13.14 -11.41
N LEU A 56 -0.74 13.78 -11.51
CA LEU A 56 -1.78 13.42 -12.44
C LEU A 56 -1.79 14.45 -13.57
N HIS A 57 -1.63 14.01 -14.82
CA HIS A 57 -1.67 14.89 -15.98
C HIS A 57 -2.39 14.23 -17.17
N GLY A 58 -2.67 15.01 -18.20
CA GLY A 58 -3.43 14.58 -19.38
C GLY A 58 -4.88 15.05 -19.35
N ASP A 59 -5.69 14.48 -20.22
CA ASP A 59 -7.06 14.92 -20.44
C ASP A 59 -8.07 13.79 -20.16
N ILE A 60 -9.25 14.19 -19.66
CA ILE A 60 -10.40 13.32 -19.50
C ILE A 60 -11.64 14.03 -20.05
N PRO A 61 -12.42 13.45 -20.99
CA PRO A 61 -13.65 14.04 -21.47
C PRO A 61 -14.71 14.20 -20.37
N ALA A 62 -15.50 15.24 -20.41
CA ALA A 62 -16.53 15.51 -19.40
C ALA A 62 -17.64 14.45 -19.36
N ASP A 63 -17.83 13.70 -20.44
CA ASP A 63 -18.78 12.58 -20.57
C ASP A 63 -18.13 11.21 -20.34
N ALA A 64 -16.82 11.17 -20.00
CA ALA A 64 -16.14 9.91 -19.75
C ALA A 64 -16.60 9.28 -18.44
N GLN A 65 -16.57 7.95 -18.39
CA GLN A 65 -16.70 7.24 -17.12
C GLN A 65 -15.49 7.52 -16.21
N PRO A 66 -15.66 7.43 -14.89
CA PRO A 66 -14.53 7.58 -13.99
C PRO A 66 -13.38 6.63 -14.36
N TRP A 67 -12.18 7.20 -14.47
CA TRP A 67 -10.97 6.44 -14.73
C TRP A 67 -10.39 5.90 -13.42
N THR A 68 -10.00 4.66 -13.40
CA THR A 68 -9.46 4.02 -12.19
C THR A 68 -8.10 3.41 -12.50
N ASP A 69 -7.16 3.63 -11.58
CA ASP A 69 -5.82 3.03 -11.65
C ASP A 69 -5.36 2.56 -10.26
N ARG A 70 -4.24 1.85 -10.21
CA ARG A 70 -3.63 1.35 -8.99
C ARG A 70 -2.19 1.82 -8.89
N ILE A 71 -1.82 2.26 -7.70
CA ILE A 71 -0.47 2.74 -7.41
C ILE A 71 0.13 1.89 -6.32
N GLY A 72 1.30 1.34 -6.59
CA GLY A 72 2.09 0.63 -5.58
C GLY A 72 2.53 1.56 -4.44
N ILE A 73 2.54 1.03 -3.22
CA ILE A 73 3.02 1.71 -2.02
C ILE A 73 4.46 1.28 -1.79
N ASP A 74 5.41 2.23 -1.84
CA ASP A 74 6.84 1.93 -1.67
C ASP A 74 7.17 1.53 -0.22
N ASP A 75 6.51 2.14 0.75
CA ASP A 75 6.71 1.89 2.17
C ASP A 75 5.41 1.41 2.84
N PRO A 76 5.11 0.10 2.76
CA PRO A 76 3.91 -0.46 3.36
C PRO A 76 3.86 -0.30 4.88
N ALA A 77 5.01 -0.32 5.55
CA ALA A 77 5.08 -0.16 6.99
C ALA A 77 4.71 1.27 7.41
N HIS A 78 5.20 2.28 6.67
CA HIS A 78 4.80 3.66 6.90
C HIS A 78 3.32 3.88 6.59
N TYR A 79 2.82 3.30 5.50
CA TYR A 79 1.40 3.37 5.15
C TYR A 79 0.50 2.74 6.23
N ALA A 80 0.89 1.57 6.76
CA ALA A 80 0.15 0.92 7.85
C ALA A 80 0.09 1.80 9.10
N ALA A 81 1.21 2.38 9.51
CA ALA A 81 1.27 3.28 10.66
C ALA A 81 0.48 4.58 10.42
N TRP A 82 0.54 5.14 9.21
CA TRP A 82 -0.24 6.30 8.82
C TRP A 82 -1.76 5.99 8.84
N THR A 83 -2.16 4.86 8.28
CA THR A 83 -3.56 4.42 8.28
C THR A 83 -4.06 4.21 9.71
N PHE A 84 -3.27 3.56 10.55
CA PHE A 84 -3.61 3.34 11.95
C PHE A 84 -3.81 4.67 12.70
N LYS A 85 -2.91 5.63 12.52
CA LYS A 85 -3.08 6.98 13.06
C LYS A 85 -4.40 7.60 12.61
N ARG A 86 -4.72 7.56 11.32
CA ARG A 86 -5.98 8.09 10.77
C ARG A 86 -7.22 7.41 11.37
N MET A 87 -7.16 6.11 11.56
CA MET A 87 -8.24 5.35 12.18
C MET A 87 -8.46 5.73 13.65
N LEU A 88 -7.41 6.02 14.39
CA LEU A 88 -7.48 6.51 15.77
C LEU A 88 -8.08 7.93 15.81
N GLU A 89 -7.58 8.82 14.97
CA GLU A 89 -8.07 10.20 14.88
C GLU A 89 -9.55 10.28 14.49
N ALA A 90 -9.99 9.45 13.55
CA ALA A 90 -11.39 9.34 13.17
C ALA A 90 -12.31 8.86 14.32
N ARG A 91 -11.73 8.23 15.34
CA ARG A 91 -12.43 7.79 16.56
C ARG A 91 -12.25 8.75 17.74
N GLY A 92 -11.73 9.95 17.49
CA GLY A 92 -11.54 10.99 18.51
C GLY A 92 -10.27 10.84 19.36
N VAL A 93 -9.38 9.90 19.03
CA VAL A 93 -8.10 9.76 19.72
C VAL A 93 -7.12 10.78 19.17
N LYS A 94 -6.64 11.68 20.02
CA LYS A 94 -5.65 12.69 19.63
C LYS A 94 -4.25 12.07 19.56
N VAL A 95 -3.67 11.98 18.36
CA VAL A 95 -2.30 11.51 18.14
C VAL A 95 -1.39 12.72 17.87
N THR A 96 -0.59 13.11 18.86
CA THR A 96 0.32 14.26 18.76
C THR A 96 1.68 13.92 18.14
N GLY A 97 2.02 12.64 18.06
CA GLY A 97 3.27 12.15 17.49
C GLY A 97 3.26 12.12 15.97
N LYS A 98 4.46 11.98 15.41
CA LYS A 98 4.66 11.78 13.97
C LYS A 98 4.68 10.26 13.67
N VAL A 99 4.15 9.87 12.51
CA VAL A 99 4.35 8.53 11.97
C VAL A 99 5.83 8.36 11.64
N ARG A 100 6.40 7.25 12.07
CA ARG A 100 7.80 6.89 11.82
C ARG A 100 7.89 5.39 11.57
N VAL A 101 8.83 4.99 10.74
CA VAL A 101 9.18 3.60 10.49
C VAL A 101 10.67 3.45 10.70
N PHE A 102 11.07 2.34 11.25
CA PHE A 102 12.46 1.97 11.35
C PHE A 102 12.72 0.82 10.38
N HIS A 103 13.46 1.11 9.33
CA HIS A 103 13.92 0.12 8.36
C HIS A 103 15.32 -0.33 8.73
N ARG A 104 15.48 -1.59 9.10
CA ARG A 104 16.79 -2.20 9.27
C ARG A 104 17.14 -2.98 8.01
N PRO A 105 18.15 -2.57 7.25
CA PRO A 105 18.63 -3.37 6.13
C PRO A 105 19.07 -4.75 6.62
N VAL A 106 18.66 -5.80 5.92
CA VAL A 106 19.13 -7.16 6.20
C VAL A 106 20.57 -7.27 5.71
N GLY A 107 21.49 -7.49 6.63
CA GLY A 107 22.90 -7.68 6.32
C GLY A 107 23.25 -9.17 6.20
N TYR A 108 24.50 -9.44 5.81
CA TYR A 108 25.01 -10.82 5.72
C TYR A 108 24.83 -11.62 7.00
N TYR A 109 24.99 -10.98 8.16
CA TYR A 109 24.85 -11.63 9.48
C TYR A 109 23.40 -11.87 9.90
N ASP A 110 22.45 -11.26 9.22
CA ASP A 110 21.01 -11.47 9.45
C ASP A 110 20.46 -12.59 8.57
N GLN A 111 21.29 -13.15 7.69
CA GLN A 111 20.87 -14.30 6.90
C GLN A 111 20.71 -15.50 7.83
N PRO A 112 19.65 -16.28 7.63
CA PRO A 112 19.42 -17.48 8.40
C PRO A 112 20.63 -18.41 8.28
N ARG A 113 21.07 -18.92 9.42
CA ARG A 113 22.12 -19.91 9.50
C ARG A 113 21.52 -21.17 10.08
N GLU A 114 22.10 -22.30 9.75
CA GLU A 114 21.67 -23.63 10.18
C GLU A 114 21.46 -23.75 11.71
N ASN A 115 22.04 -22.86 12.49
CA ASN A 115 21.88 -22.74 13.94
C ASN A 115 21.56 -21.30 14.36
N GLY A 116 20.93 -20.52 13.48
CA GLY A 116 20.56 -19.14 13.76
C GLY A 116 19.47 -19.05 14.84
N PRO A 117 19.25 -17.85 15.40
CA PRO A 117 18.18 -17.66 16.36
C PRO A 117 16.85 -18.01 15.70
N LYS A 118 16.17 -18.98 16.26
CA LYS A 118 14.79 -19.29 15.90
C LYS A 118 13.95 -18.06 16.18
N SER A 119 13.05 -17.75 15.25
CA SER A 119 12.01 -16.73 15.30
C SER A 119 12.22 -15.62 16.34
N LEU A 120 12.14 -14.42 15.90
CA LEU A 120 11.91 -13.26 16.77
C LEU A 120 10.53 -13.41 17.43
N ASP A 121 10.39 -14.33 18.36
CA ASP A 121 9.33 -14.23 19.37
C ASP A 121 9.41 -12.80 19.88
N ALA A 122 8.28 -12.09 19.84
CA ALA A 122 8.18 -10.69 20.16
C ALA A 122 9.19 -10.30 21.25
N PRO A 123 10.25 -9.56 20.94
CA PRO A 123 11.48 -9.52 21.76
C PRO A 123 11.30 -8.91 23.14
N PHE A 124 10.09 -8.56 23.54
CA PHE A 124 9.89 -7.73 24.73
C PHE A 124 8.77 -8.16 25.67
N GLY A 125 8.21 -9.35 25.52
CA GLY A 125 7.15 -9.81 26.43
C GLY A 125 5.94 -8.88 26.50
N TYR A 126 5.72 -8.07 25.49
CA TYR A 126 4.53 -7.20 25.42
C TYR A 126 3.29 -8.04 25.20
N ARG A 127 2.33 -7.87 26.08
CA ARG A 127 1.00 -8.41 25.86
C ARG A 127 0.34 -7.65 24.71
N PRO A 128 -0.12 -8.32 23.64
CA PRO A 128 -0.79 -7.64 22.55
C PRO A 128 -2.09 -6.97 23.04
N PHE A 129 -2.38 -5.77 22.55
CA PHE A 129 -3.65 -5.10 22.83
C PHE A 129 -4.82 -5.71 22.08
N ALA A 130 -4.55 -6.28 20.93
CA ALA A 130 -5.50 -6.95 20.08
C ALA A 130 -4.80 -8.00 19.23
N GLU A 131 -5.53 -9.02 18.86
CA GLU A 131 -5.07 -10.09 17.96
C GLU A 131 -6.00 -10.16 16.77
N LEU A 132 -5.41 -10.36 15.60
CA LEU A 132 -6.14 -10.64 14.37
C LEU A 132 -5.99 -12.12 14.05
N THR A 133 -7.11 -12.84 14.00
CA THR A 133 -7.11 -14.22 13.51
C THR A 133 -7.08 -14.17 11.97
N PRO A 134 -6.01 -14.64 11.34
CA PRO A 134 -5.95 -14.67 9.89
C PRO A 134 -6.94 -15.72 9.33
N PRO A 135 -7.33 -15.61 8.05
CA PRO A 135 -8.06 -16.68 7.39
C PRO A 135 -7.24 -17.99 7.38
N PRO A 136 -7.88 -19.15 7.22
CA PRO A 136 -7.17 -20.40 7.10
C PRO A 136 -6.12 -20.37 5.97
N LEU A 137 -4.96 -20.97 6.19
CA LEU A 137 -3.89 -21.04 5.21
C LEU A 137 -4.37 -21.58 3.84
N ALA A 138 -5.34 -22.50 3.84
CA ALA A 138 -5.92 -23.04 2.61
C ALA A 138 -6.55 -21.95 1.72
N GLU A 139 -7.18 -20.93 2.31
CA GLU A 139 -7.75 -19.80 1.55
C GLU A 139 -6.65 -18.94 0.94
N ASP A 140 -5.59 -18.69 1.70
CA ASP A 140 -4.42 -17.94 1.21
C ASP A 140 -3.72 -18.68 0.08
N MET A 141 -3.57 -19.99 0.20
CA MET A 141 -3.02 -20.86 -0.88
C MET A 141 -3.85 -20.81 -2.16
N VAL A 142 -5.17 -20.70 -2.05
CA VAL A 142 -6.04 -20.52 -3.22
C VAL A 142 -5.73 -19.18 -3.90
N THR A 143 -5.57 -18.12 -3.14
CA THR A 143 -5.21 -16.79 -3.66
C THR A 143 -3.84 -16.82 -4.32
N ILE A 144 -2.83 -17.39 -3.65
CA ILE A 144 -1.47 -17.54 -4.20
C ILE A 144 -1.51 -18.22 -5.58
N ASN A 145 -2.24 -19.33 -5.68
CA ASN A 145 -2.25 -20.13 -6.91
C ASN A 145 -3.14 -19.53 -8.02
N LYS A 146 -4.31 -18.96 -7.69
CA LYS A 146 -5.25 -18.47 -8.71
C LYS A 146 -4.85 -17.13 -9.32
N VAL A 147 -4.31 -16.21 -8.51
CA VAL A 147 -3.93 -14.88 -9.00
C VAL A 147 -2.42 -14.68 -9.05
N SER A 148 -1.65 -15.73 -8.78
CA SER A 148 -0.17 -15.70 -8.82
C SER A 148 0.41 -14.66 -7.84
N GLN A 149 -0.12 -14.63 -6.61
CA GLN A 149 0.25 -13.62 -5.62
C GLN A 149 1.64 -13.89 -5.04
N ASN A 150 2.64 -13.25 -5.63
CA ASN A 150 4.05 -13.47 -5.29
C ASN A 150 4.41 -13.01 -3.88
N LEU A 151 3.81 -11.93 -3.40
CA LEU A 151 4.10 -11.43 -2.04
C LEU A 151 3.67 -12.45 -0.98
N HIS A 152 2.46 -12.99 -1.07
CA HIS A 152 1.98 -14.01 -0.15
C HIS A 152 2.81 -15.28 -0.24
N ALA A 153 3.16 -15.72 -1.45
CA ALA A 153 4.03 -16.87 -1.65
C ALA A 153 5.40 -16.67 -0.97
N GLN A 154 6.00 -15.49 -1.11
CA GLN A 154 7.29 -15.20 -0.50
C GLN A 154 7.22 -15.08 1.03
N VAL A 155 6.17 -14.47 1.56
CA VAL A 155 5.95 -14.40 3.02
C VAL A 155 5.78 -15.80 3.60
N LEU A 156 4.97 -16.64 2.95
CA LEU A 156 4.78 -18.03 3.37
C LEU A 156 6.09 -18.82 3.31
N PHE A 157 6.86 -18.67 2.24
CA PHE A 157 8.16 -19.32 2.08
C PHE A 157 9.12 -18.94 3.22
N ARG A 158 9.23 -17.65 3.52
CA ARG A 158 10.05 -17.15 4.63
C ARG A 158 9.56 -17.67 5.98
N ARG A 159 8.25 -17.73 6.18
CA ARG A 159 7.67 -18.24 7.42
C ARG A 159 7.96 -19.73 7.61
N LEU A 160 7.90 -20.51 6.56
CA LEU A 160 8.29 -21.93 6.60
C LEU A 160 9.75 -22.10 6.95
N GLY A 161 10.64 -21.30 6.34
CA GLY A 161 12.07 -21.31 6.66
C GLY A 161 12.34 -20.96 8.12
N ASP A 162 11.67 -19.93 8.65
CA ASP A 162 11.75 -19.54 10.06
C ASP A 162 11.32 -20.68 11.01
N LEU A 163 10.20 -21.33 10.71
CA LEU A 163 9.71 -22.46 11.50
C LEU A 163 10.62 -23.69 11.45
N GLN A 164 11.29 -23.92 10.33
CA GLN A 164 12.23 -25.02 10.15
C GLN A 164 13.64 -24.67 10.66
N GLY A 165 13.90 -23.42 11.03
CA GLY A 165 15.22 -22.96 11.45
C GLY A 165 16.23 -22.85 10.29
N THR A 166 15.76 -22.82 9.05
CA THR A 166 16.60 -22.72 7.85
C THR A 166 16.48 -21.36 7.16
N GLY A 167 15.67 -20.47 7.66
CA GLY A 167 15.61 -19.14 7.07
C GLY A 167 14.40 -18.43 6.96
#